data_6f166a863fb66864b5cf275b04174359
#
_entry.id   6f166a863fb66864b5cf275b04174359
#
_cell.length_a   1.000
_cell.length_b   1.000
_cell.length_c   1.000
_cell.angle_alpha   90.00
_cell.angle_beta   90.00
_cell.angle_gamma   90.00
#
_symmetry.space_group_name_H-M   'P 1'
#
loop_
_entity.id
_entity.type
_entity.pdbx_description
1 polymer ?
#
loop_
_entity_poly.entity_id
_entity_poly.type
_entity_poly.pdbx_seq_one_letter_code
_entity_poly.pdbx_strand_id
1 'polypeptide(L)'
;QMFPSVDELKAYTGVLRPRNLELFIERVENKLGKENYKKYFDATAALSLLCYKADLEMMRRTSALAGFQMLDLQDFPGQGTAVVGILNALMQSKGIISAEEFRSWNDDVVPLWLADSYTYFAGSELKSSIKISNNSATDLKNATLNWSLNSEKGAILSSGSFRLNAPAGILSEAEVLNIVLPSTDKALACKLNISIAGTCYRNSYSLWIYPDIKALAVLNNDVKLFSQYSEELENYLLAGGKAILMPDKNAYPQQTIGGLFTSDYWNYSMFKSISENAKKPVSPGTMGLLIDAKHPLFDEFPTETHSNWQWWAAVKNSNPLILD
;
A
#
# COMPACT_ATOMS: atom_id res chain seq x y z
N GLN A 1 -5.71 -1.59 9.43
CA GLN A 1 -6.22 -0.97 10.66
C GLN A 1 -5.23 0.09 11.12
N MET A 2 -5.72 1.29 11.40
CA MET A 2 -4.91 2.34 11.99
C MET A 2 -4.97 2.28 13.50
N PHE A 3 -4.02 2.95 14.15
CA PHE A 3 -4.08 3.19 15.59
C PHE A 3 -4.84 4.50 15.89
N PRO A 4 -5.43 4.67 17.07
CA PRO A 4 -6.01 5.97 17.47
C PRO A 4 -4.91 7.04 17.54
N SER A 5 -5.24 8.27 17.18
CA SER A 5 -4.32 9.38 17.39
C SER A 5 -4.25 9.74 18.88
N VAL A 6 -3.05 9.93 19.41
CA VAL A 6 -2.88 10.37 20.81
C VAL A 6 -3.53 11.73 21.05
N ASP A 7 -3.49 12.62 20.05
CA ASP A 7 -4.12 13.93 20.14
C ASP A 7 -5.65 13.88 20.14
N GLU A 8 -6.24 12.85 19.54
CA GLU A 8 -7.67 12.62 19.55
C GLU A 8 -8.23 12.51 20.97
N LEU A 9 -7.50 11.88 21.89
CA LEU A 9 -7.93 11.71 23.28
C LEU A 9 -8.23 13.04 23.97
N LYS A 10 -7.52 14.10 23.60
CA LYS A 10 -7.70 15.45 24.17
C LYS A 10 -9.03 16.09 23.78
N ALA A 11 -9.66 15.63 22.71
CA ALA A 11 -10.92 16.14 22.22
C ALA A 11 -12.14 15.52 22.93
N TYR A 12 -11.95 14.43 23.68
CA TYR A 12 -13.01 13.80 24.45
C TYR A 12 -13.17 14.50 25.81
N THR A 13 -14.07 15.46 25.84
CA THR A 13 -14.34 16.29 27.04
C THR A 13 -15.63 15.94 27.78
N GLY A 14 -16.32 14.89 27.35
CA GLY A 14 -17.59 14.46 27.91
C GLY A 14 -17.46 13.68 29.23
N VAL A 15 -18.59 13.24 29.75
CA VAL A 15 -18.68 12.44 31.01
C VAL A 15 -18.03 11.06 30.82
N LEU A 16 -18.11 10.50 29.62
CA LEU A 16 -17.55 9.19 29.30
C LEU A 16 -16.13 9.33 28.79
N ARG A 17 -15.25 8.64 29.48
CA ARG A 17 -13.85 8.54 29.11
C ARG A 17 -13.66 7.58 27.92
N PRO A 18 -12.85 7.90 26.90
CA PRO A 18 -12.60 7.01 25.77
C PRO A 18 -11.64 5.87 26.14
N ARG A 19 -12.02 5.06 27.11
CA ARG A 19 -11.15 4.06 27.74
C ARG A 19 -10.63 2.99 26.76
N ASN A 20 -11.41 2.63 25.74
CA ASN A 20 -10.99 1.71 24.68
C ASN A 20 -9.81 2.27 23.88
N LEU A 21 -9.83 3.56 23.53
CA LEU A 21 -8.72 4.19 22.79
C LEU A 21 -7.48 4.34 23.68
N GLU A 22 -7.67 4.73 24.94
CA GLU A 22 -6.58 4.81 25.93
C GLU A 22 -5.88 3.46 26.10
N LEU A 23 -6.65 2.37 26.30
CA LEU A 23 -6.11 1.02 26.42
C LEU A 23 -5.34 0.58 25.17
N PHE A 24 -5.82 1.00 24.00
CA PHE A 24 -5.15 0.69 22.74
C PHE A 24 -3.77 1.34 22.69
N ILE A 25 -3.71 2.62 23.04
CA ILE A 25 -2.45 3.38 23.09
C ILE A 25 -1.52 2.79 24.15
N GLU A 26 -2.01 2.59 25.37
CA GLU A 26 -1.23 2.00 26.48
C GLU A 26 -0.59 0.66 26.07
N ARG A 27 -1.34 -0.23 25.41
CA ARG A 27 -0.83 -1.54 24.99
C ARG A 27 0.24 -1.44 23.92
N VAL A 28 0.05 -0.54 22.95
CA VAL A 28 1.05 -0.33 21.89
C VAL A 28 2.31 0.30 22.47
N GLU A 29 2.17 1.33 23.31
CA GLU A 29 3.31 1.98 23.95
C GLU A 29 4.10 1.02 24.84
N ASN A 30 3.40 0.17 25.61
CA ASN A 30 4.05 -0.81 26.48
C ASN A 30 4.77 -1.91 25.72
N LYS A 31 4.25 -2.30 24.54
CA LYS A 31 4.85 -3.39 23.74
C LYS A 31 5.93 -2.91 22.77
N LEU A 32 5.76 -1.74 22.18
CA LEU A 32 6.57 -1.25 21.08
C LEU A 32 7.41 -0.02 21.42
N GLY A 33 7.20 0.56 22.60
CA GLY A 33 7.81 1.82 23.03
C GLY A 33 7.01 3.04 22.56
N LYS A 34 6.94 4.04 23.43
CA LYS A 34 6.19 5.28 23.19
C LYS A 34 6.71 6.06 21.97
N GLU A 35 8.03 6.07 21.78
CA GLU A 35 8.72 6.75 20.70
C GLU A 35 8.42 6.12 19.32
N ASN A 36 8.00 4.86 19.29
CA ASN A 36 7.68 4.14 18.06
C ASN A 36 6.19 4.23 17.70
N TYR A 37 5.31 4.66 18.61
CA TYR A 37 3.86 4.71 18.37
C TYR A 37 3.53 5.46 17.08
N LYS A 38 4.08 6.66 16.91
CA LYS A 38 3.81 7.47 15.71
C LYS A 38 4.31 6.80 14.43
N LYS A 39 5.44 6.12 14.45
CA LYS A 39 5.97 5.41 13.28
C LYS A 39 5.03 4.29 12.84
N TYR A 40 4.51 3.52 13.78
CA TYR A 40 3.51 2.47 13.49
C TYR A 40 2.20 3.06 13.02
N PHE A 41 1.75 4.15 13.62
CA PHE A 41 0.57 4.88 13.15
C PHE A 41 0.75 5.31 11.69
N ASP A 42 1.83 6.00 11.36
CA ASP A 42 2.08 6.51 10.01
C ASP A 42 2.19 5.37 8.98
N ALA A 43 2.90 4.30 9.29
CA ALA A 43 3.06 3.17 8.39
C ALA A 43 1.74 2.42 8.12
N THR A 44 0.93 2.20 9.16
CA THR A 44 -0.38 1.54 9.01
C THR A 44 -1.38 2.43 8.30
N ALA A 45 -1.37 3.74 8.55
CA ALA A 45 -2.21 4.71 7.87
C ALA A 45 -1.89 4.78 6.37
N ALA A 46 -0.61 4.82 6.01
CA ALA A 46 -0.19 4.85 4.61
C ALA A 46 -0.64 3.60 3.84
N LEU A 47 -0.48 2.40 4.40
CA LEU A 47 -1.01 1.18 3.79
C LEU A 47 -2.53 1.22 3.69
N SER A 48 -3.22 1.69 4.73
CA SER A 48 -4.69 1.79 4.73
C SER A 48 -5.19 2.68 3.58
N LEU A 49 -4.53 3.81 3.30
CA LEU A 49 -4.87 4.69 2.18
C LEU A 49 -4.67 4.01 0.83
N LEU A 50 -3.59 3.24 0.66
CA LEU A 50 -3.38 2.45 -0.56
C LEU A 50 -4.49 1.43 -0.77
N CYS A 51 -4.95 0.77 0.30
CA CYS A 51 -6.07 -0.18 0.26
C CYS A 51 -7.38 0.54 -0.09
N TYR A 52 -7.71 1.65 0.56
CA TYR A 52 -8.91 2.44 0.23
C TYR A 52 -8.92 2.89 -1.23
N LYS A 53 -7.80 3.42 -1.72
CA LYS A 53 -7.67 3.81 -3.12
C LYS A 53 -7.92 2.62 -4.05
N ALA A 54 -7.30 1.48 -3.79
CA ALA A 54 -7.45 0.29 -4.62
C ALA A 54 -8.90 -0.23 -4.64
N ASP A 55 -9.55 -0.29 -3.49
CA ASP A 55 -10.94 -0.76 -3.36
C ASP A 55 -11.92 0.18 -4.07
N LEU A 56 -11.81 1.49 -3.87
CA LEU A 56 -12.70 2.46 -4.51
C LEU A 56 -12.48 2.51 -6.03
N GLU A 57 -11.23 2.43 -6.50
CA GLU A 57 -10.96 2.34 -7.93
C GLU A 57 -11.45 1.03 -8.53
N MET A 58 -11.38 -0.09 -7.81
CA MET A 58 -11.95 -1.36 -8.25
C MET A 58 -13.47 -1.24 -8.46
N MET A 59 -14.18 -0.60 -7.54
CA MET A 59 -15.63 -0.35 -7.68
C MET A 59 -15.90 0.55 -8.88
N ARG A 60 -15.14 1.65 -9.05
CA ARG A 60 -15.31 2.59 -10.17
C ARG A 60 -15.06 2.00 -11.55
N ARG A 61 -14.19 1.00 -11.68
CA ARG A 61 -13.92 0.30 -12.96
C ARG A 61 -14.85 -0.88 -13.21
N THR A 62 -15.81 -1.14 -12.32
CA THR A 62 -16.81 -2.17 -12.47
C THR A 62 -18.07 -1.57 -13.08
N SER A 63 -18.25 -1.73 -14.40
CA SER A 63 -19.31 -1.06 -15.18
C SER A 63 -20.75 -1.42 -14.77
N ALA A 64 -20.95 -2.61 -14.18
CA ALA A 64 -22.27 -3.04 -13.70
C ALA A 64 -22.62 -2.53 -12.30
N LEU A 65 -21.71 -1.82 -11.61
CA LEU A 65 -21.92 -1.31 -10.28
C LEU A 65 -22.53 0.09 -10.34
N ALA A 66 -23.75 0.25 -9.83
CA ALA A 66 -24.46 1.54 -9.83
C ALA A 66 -23.87 2.58 -8.84
N GLY A 67 -23.11 2.13 -7.87
CA GLY A 67 -22.47 3.00 -6.87
C GLY A 67 -21.88 2.18 -5.73
N PHE A 68 -21.31 2.86 -4.76
CA PHE A 68 -20.77 2.23 -3.54
C PHE A 68 -21.05 3.12 -2.33
N GLN A 69 -21.00 2.52 -1.17
CA GLN A 69 -21.06 3.19 0.11
C GLN A 69 -19.75 2.92 0.85
N MET A 70 -19.04 3.97 1.23
CA MET A 70 -17.88 3.86 2.09
C MET A 70 -18.31 3.77 3.55
N LEU A 71 -18.27 2.57 4.11
CA LEU A 71 -18.39 2.36 5.54
C LEU A 71 -17.08 2.81 6.20
N ASP A 72 -17.18 3.39 7.39
CA ASP A 72 -16.00 3.82 8.17
C ASP A 72 -15.16 4.93 7.51
N LEU A 73 -15.80 5.94 6.93
CA LEU A 73 -15.10 7.20 6.61
C LEU A 73 -14.46 7.80 7.88
N GLN A 74 -15.13 7.63 9.00
CA GLN A 74 -14.68 7.98 10.35
C GLN A 74 -14.47 6.75 11.22
N ASP A 75 -13.71 6.89 12.27
CA ASP A 75 -13.59 5.86 13.31
C ASP A 75 -14.92 5.62 14.00
N PHE A 76 -15.17 4.35 14.33
CA PHE A 76 -16.34 3.95 15.09
C PHE A 76 -15.94 3.49 16.51
N PRO A 77 -15.97 4.38 17.52
CA PRO A 77 -15.51 4.05 18.87
C PRO A 77 -16.41 3.07 19.61
N GLY A 78 -17.63 2.83 19.11
CA GLY A 78 -18.55 1.84 19.65
C GLY A 78 -18.08 0.39 19.53
N GLN A 79 -17.20 0.12 18.58
CA GLN A 79 -16.45 -1.14 18.47
C GLN A 79 -14.97 -0.85 18.75
N GLY A 80 -14.47 -1.21 19.89
CA GLY A 80 -13.16 -0.78 20.39
C GLY A 80 -11.94 -0.97 19.47
N THR A 81 -12.09 -1.63 18.33
CA THR A 81 -11.03 -1.84 17.34
C THR A 81 -11.33 -1.24 15.95
N ALA A 82 -12.47 -0.57 15.78
CA ALA A 82 -12.84 0.05 14.50
C ALA A 82 -12.20 1.43 14.33
N VAL A 83 -10.87 1.49 14.47
CA VAL A 83 -10.05 2.68 14.25
C VAL A 83 -9.51 2.63 12.82
N VAL A 84 -10.42 2.63 11.86
CA VAL A 84 -10.12 2.40 10.44
C VAL A 84 -10.39 3.61 9.55
N GLY A 85 -11.09 4.61 10.10
CA GLY A 85 -11.51 5.80 9.35
C GLY A 85 -10.34 6.67 8.90
N ILE A 86 -10.54 7.40 7.81
CA ILE A 86 -9.68 8.51 7.37
C ILE A 86 -9.83 9.70 8.32
N LEU A 87 -11.02 9.84 8.89
CA LEU A 87 -11.36 10.80 9.93
C LEU A 87 -11.41 10.10 11.29
N ASN A 88 -11.20 10.85 12.36
CA ASN A 88 -11.42 10.36 13.71
C ASN A 88 -12.92 10.28 14.03
N ALA A 89 -13.28 9.76 15.21
CA ALA A 89 -14.68 9.63 15.65
C ALA A 89 -15.44 10.95 15.76
N LEU A 90 -14.75 12.09 15.78
CA LEU A 90 -15.31 13.44 15.84
C LEU A 90 -15.36 14.11 14.46
N MET A 91 -15.19 13.35 13.36
CA MET A 91 -15.14 13.84 11.97
C MET A 91 -13.99 14.80 11.69
N GLN A 92 -12.93 14.77 12.48
CA GLN A 92 -11.74 15.57 12.27
C GLN A 92 -10.71 14.77 11.48
N SER A 93 -9.92 15.46 10.64
CA SER A 93 -8.83 14.83 9.91
C SER A 93 -7.78 14.25 10.85
N LYS A 94 -7.35 13.02 10.59
CA LYS A 94 -6.19 12.41 11.24
C LYS A 94 -4.85 12.91 10.68
N GLY A 95 -4.86 13.80 9.66
CA GLY A 95 -3.66 14.32 9.03
C GLY A 95 -2.94 13.32 8.12
N ILE A 96 -3.58 12.22 7.75
CA ILE A 96 -2.98 11.14 6.96
C ILE A 96 -3.12 11.34 5.45
N ILE A 97 -4.10 12.13 5.02
CA ILE A 97 -4.35 12.46 3.62
C ILE A 97 -4.98 13.86 3.52
N SER A 98 -4.67 14.58 2.46
CA SER A 98 -5.34 15.83 2.14
C SER A 98 -6.69 15.58 1.42
N ALA A 99 -7.62 16.54 1.52
CA ALA A 99 -8.88 16.47 0.77
C ALA A 99 -8.65 16.43 -0.75
N GLU A 100 -7.62 17.11 -1.23
CA GLU A 100 -7.25 17.14 -2.64
C GLU A 100 -6.73 15.79 -3.14
N GLU A 101 -5.90 15.13 -2.35
CA GLU A 101 -5.40 13.79 -2.66
C GLU A 101 -6.53 12.75 -2.61
N PHE A 102 -7.41 12.82 -1.61
CA PHE A 102 -8.57 11.93 -1.52
C PHE A 102 -9.48 12.09 -2.76
N ARG A 103 -9.73 13.33 -3.21
CA ARG A 103 -10.50 13.58 -4.41
C ARG A 103 -9.85 13.06 -5.69
N SER A 104 -8.54 12.92 -5.74
CA SER A 104 -7.87 12.44 -6.95
C SER A 104 -8.32 11.04 -7.36
N TRP A 105 -8.79 10.23 -6.43
CA TRP A 105 -9.31 8.88 -6.68
C TRP A 105 -10.77 8.67 -6.20
N ASN A 106 -11.40 9.70 -5.63
CA ASN A 106 -12.80 9.66 -5.20
C ASN A 106 -13.53 11.00 -5.46
N ASP A 107 -13.71 11.34 -6.72
CA ASP A 107 -14.44 12.52 -7.20
C ASP A 107 -15.49 12.10 -8.23
N ASP A 108 -16.25 13.06 -8.75
CA ASP A 108 -17.26 12.85 -9.80
C ASP A 108 -16.64 12.22 -11.06
N VAL A 109 -15.46 12.65 -11.44
CA VAL A 109 -14.72 12.09 -12.57
C VAL A 109 -13.34 11.63 -12.10
N VAL A 110 -13.04 10.35 -12.33
CA VAL A 110 -11.76 9.76 -11.94
C VAL A 110 -11.10 9.07 -13.13
N PRO A 111 -9.90 9.53 -13.54
CA PRO A 111 -9.05 8.77 -14.44
C PRO A 111 -8.47 7.54 -13.73
N LEU A 112 -8.64 6.37 -14.33
CA LEU A 112 -8.24 5.08 -13.77
C LEU A 112 -7.17 4.44 -14.63
N TRP A 113 -6.03 4.12 -14.05
CA TRP A 113 -4.99 3.33 -14.70
C TRP A 113 -5.19 1.85 -14.39
N LEU A 114 -5.26 1.04 -15.42
CA LEU A 114 -5.42 -0.41 -15.32
C LEU A 114 -4.10 -1.05 -15.76
N ALA A 115 -3.32 -1.46 -14.79
CA ALA A 115 -2.05 -2.13 -14.99
C ALA A 115 -2.04 -3.53 -14.40
N ASP A 116 -1.30 -4.44 -15.02
CA ASP A 116 -1.13 -5.81 -14.54
C ASP A 116 -0.05 -5.90 -13.45
N SER A 117 0.80 -4.89 -13.35
CA SER A 117 1.89 -4.83 -12.37
C SER A 117 2.20 -3.39 -11.97
N TYR A 118 2.82 -3.23 -10.82
CA TYR A 118 3.43 -1.98 -10.36
C TYR A 118 4.96 -2.01 -10.43
N THR A 119 5.54 -3.17 -10.79
CA THR A 119 6.99 -3.33 -10.93
C THR A 119 7.33 -3.83 -12.32
N TYR A 120 8.37 -3.25 -12.92
CA TYR A 120 8.78 -3.50 -14.31
C TYR A 120 10.28 -3.64 -14.41
N PHE A 121 10.76 -4.28 -15.46
CA PHE A 121 12.17 -4.28 -15.81
C PHE A 121 12.55 -3.09 -16.69
N ALA A 122 13.74 -2.59 -16.52
CA ALA A 122 14.32 -1.55 -17.35
C ALA A 122 14.33 -1.98 -18.83
N GLY A 123 14.01 -1.05 -19.73
CA GLY A 123 13.91 -1.31 -21.16
C GLY A 123 12.72 -2.14 -21.60
N SER A 124 11.86 -2.61 -20.68
CA SER A 124 10.64 -3.32 -21.05
C SER A 124 9.55 -2.36 -21.52
N GLU A 125 8.51 -2.91 -22.11
CA GLU A 125 7.35 -2.16 -22.57
C GLU A 125 6.23 -2.23 -21.50
N LEU A 126 5.81 -1.06 -20.99
CA LEU A 126 4.65 -0.95 -20.16
C LEU A 126 3.42 -0.83 -21.06
N LYS A 127 2.60 -1.89 -21.10
CA LYS A 127 1.28 -1.88 -21.75
C LYS A 127 0.20 -1.85 -20.69
N SER A 128 -0.71 -0.87 -20.78
CA SER A 128 -1.81 -0.71 -19.84
C SER A 128 -2.91 0.11 -20.45
N SER A 129 -4.09 0.14 -19.85
CA SER A 129 -5.18 0.97 -20.31
C SER A 129 -5.53 2.06 -19.32
N ILE A 130 -6.08 3.17 -19.83
CA ILE A 130 -6.71 4.20 -19.02
C ILE A 130 -8.20 4.17 -19.31
N LYS A 131 -8.99 4.19 -18.23
CA LYS A 131 -10.44 4.39 -18.27
C LYS A 131 -10.83 5.66 -17.56
N ILE A 132 -11.98 6.21 -17.91
CA ILE A 132 -12.57 7.36 -17.21
C ILE A 132 -13.88 6.93 -16.58
N SER A 133 -13.94 6.97 -15.26
CA SER A 133 -15.19 6.83 -14.51
C SER A 133 -15.82 8.23 -14.41
N ASN A 134 -16.83 8.51 -15.22
CA ASN A 134 -17.56 9.77 -15.19
C ASN A 134 -18.92 9.60 -14.52
N ASN A 135 -18.99 9.93 -13.24
CA ASN A 135 -20.24 9.93 -12.47
C ASN A 135 -20.81 11.35 -12.28
N SER A 136 -20.27 12.33 -13.01
CA SER A 136 -20.81 13.69 -13.00
C SER A 136 -22.10 13.81 -13.83
N ALA A 137 -22.76 14.95 -13.73
CA ALA A 137 -23.97 15.23 -14.49
C ALA A 137 -23.69 15.66 -15.96
N THR A 138 -22.43 15.74 -16.38
CA THR A 138 -22.04 16.31 -17.67
C THR A 138 -21.10 15.40 -18.45
N ASP A 139 -21.32 15.35 -19.77
CA ASP A 139 -20.41 14.67 -20.68
C ASP A 139 -19.08 15.39 -20.78
N LEU A 140 -17.99 14.66 -20.79
CA LEU A 140 -16.70 15.16 -21.26
C LEU A 140 -16.65 14.93 -22.78
N LYS A 141 -16.72 16.02 -23.56
CA LYS A 141 -16.68 15.98 -25.03
C LYS A 141 -15.36 16.55 -25.53
N ASN A 142 -14.67 15.78 -26.38
CA ASN A 142 -13.40 16.17 -26.97
C ASN A 142 -12.38 16.70 -25.91
N ALA A 143 -12.42 16.09 -24.73
CA ALA A 143 -11.51 16.44 -23.63
C ALA A 143 -10.09 15.97 -23.95
N THR A 144 -9.09 16.67 -23.43
CA THR A 144 -7.69 16.26 -23.54
C THR A 144 -7.27 15.59 -22.25
N LEU A 145 -6.85 14.34 -22.32
CA LEU A 145 -6.17 13.68 -21.22
C LEU A 145 -4.67 13.81 -21.43
N ASN A 146 -3.97 14.25 -20.40
CA ASN A 146 -2.53 14.29 -20.34
C ASN A 146 -2.03 13.21 -19.38
N TRP A 147 -0.92 12.58 -19.73
CA TRP A 147 -0.21 11.68 -18.85
C TRP A 147 1.29 11.95 -18.84
N SER A 148 1.95 11.68 -17.74
CA SER A 148 3.40 11.74 -17.62
C SER A 148 3.93 10.68 -16.67
N LEU A 149 4.99 10.01 -17.07
CA LEU A 149 5.79 9.15 -16.20
C LEU A 149 6.97 9.97 -15.69
N ASN A 150 7.02 10.17 -14.39
CA ASN A 150 8.04 10.97 -13.74
C ASN A 150 8.89 10.10 -12.82
N SER A 151 10.20 10.38 -12.76
CA SER A 151 11.03 9.83 -11.68
C SER A 151 10.64 10.46 -10.33
N GLU A 152 11.03 9.84 -9.23
CA GLU A 152 10.85 10.39 -7.87
C GLU A 152 11.41 11.81 -7.72
N LYS A 153 12.50 12.11 -8.44
CA LYS A 153 13.12 13.46 -8.45
C LYS A 153 12.39 14.46 -9.34
N GLY A 154 11.25 14.08 -9.92
CA GLY A 154 10.40 14.95 -10.73
C GLY A 154 10.79 15.05 -12.21
N ALA A 155 11.86 14.40 -12.68
CA ALA A 155 12.21 14.40 -14.09
C ALA A 155 11.16 13.62 -14.91
N ILE A 156 10.69 14.19 -16.03
CA ILE A 156 9.77 13.53 -16.95
C ILE A 156 10.55 12.51 -17.78
N LEU A 157 10.21 11.24 -17.64
CA LEU A 157 10.79 10.12 -18.37
C LEU A 157 10.06 9.87 -19.69
N SER A 158 8.74 10.03 -19.68
CA SER A 158 7.88 9.93 -20.84
C SER A 158 6.57 10.69 -20.58
N SER A 159 5.94 11.20 -21.64
CA SER A 159 4.66 11.89 -21.52
C SER A 159 3.91 11.85 -22.84
N GLY A 160 2.60 12.10 -22.78
CA GLY A 160 1.76 12.18 -23.94
C GLY A 160 0.38 12.75 -23.63
N SER A 161 -0.41 12.90 -24.67
CA SER A 161 -1.80 13.32 -24.55
C SER A 161 -2.65 12.70 -25.66
N PHE A 162 -3.94 12.54 -25.38
CA PHE A 162 -4.92 12.08 -26.36
C PHE A 162 -6.28 12.73 -26.12
N ARG A 163 -7.13 12.69 -27.16
CA ARG A 163 -8.51 13.17 -27.09
C ARG A 163 -9.43 12.03 -26.67
N LEU A 164 -10.40 12.35 -25.83
CA LEU A 164 -11.40 11.38 -25.38
C LEU A 164 -12.79 12.00 -25.30
N ASN A 165 -13.78 11.12 -25.33
CA ASN A 165 -15.15 11.41 -24.92
C ASN A 165 -15.51 10.46 -23.77
N ALA A 166 -16.06 11.02 -22.70
CA ALA A 166 -16.55 10.23 -21.56
C ALA A 166 -17.93 10.73 -21.16
N PRO A 167 -18.99 10.09 -21.64
CA PRO A 167 -20.37 10.46 -21.31
C PRO A 167 -20.63 10.34 -19.80
N ALA A 168 -21.56 11.14 -19.31
CA ALA A 168 -22.03 11.10 -17.93
C ALA A 168 -22.64 9.74 -17.57
N GLY A 169 -22.38 9.25 -16.37
CA GLY A 169 -22.87 7.96 -15.86
C GLY A 169 -22.22 6.72 -16.47
N ILE A 170 -21.14 6.88 -17.25
CA ILE A 170 -20.49 5.77 -17.96
C ILE A 170 -19.02 5.64 -17.63
N LEU A 171 -18.58 4.37 -17.49
CA LEU A 171 -17.17 4.02 -17.51
C LEU A 171 -16.70 3.91 -18.97
N SER A 172 -15.86 4.82 -19.40
CA SER A 172 -15.38 4.90 -20.78
C SER A 172 -13.94 4.40 -20.91
N GLU A 173 -13.66 3.64 -21.99
CA GLU A 173 -12.27 3.37 -22.41
C GLU A 173 -11.69 4.70 -22.93
N ALA A 174 -10.50 5.05 -22.47
CA ALA A 174 -9.85 6.27 -22.92
C ALA A 174 -8.73 5.97 -23.91
N GLU A 175 -7.73 5.18 -23.50
CA GLU A 175 -6.57 4.88 -24.37
C GLU A 175 -5.79 3.67 -23.82
N VAL A 176 -4.99 3.08 -24.69
CA VAL A 176 -3.98 2.09 -24.32
C VAL A 176 -2.63 2.80 -24.24
N LEU A 177 -2.05 2.85 -23.06
CA LEU A 177 -0.68 3.33 -22.86
C LEU A 177 0.30 2.27 -23.35
N ASN A 178 1.25 2.71 -24.15
CA ASN A 178 2.36 1.90 -24.60
C ASN A 178 3.64 2.71 -24.40
N ILE A 179 4.37 2.42 -23.32
CA ILE A 179 5.52 3.21 -22.89
C ILE A 179 6.74 2.30 -22.87
N VAL A 180 7.74 2.62 -23.67
CA VAL A 180 9.08 2.00 -23.54
C VAL A 180 9.73 2.59 -22.30
N LEU A 181 9.97 1.76 -21.30
CA LEU A 181 10.58 2.19 -20.05
C LEU A 181 12.08 2.47 -20.22
N PRO A 182 12.63 3.42 -19.46
CA PRO A 182 14.03 3.77 -19.58
C PRO A 182 14.93 2.57 -19.23
N SER A 183 16.06 2.49 -19.90
CA SER A 183 17.17 1.64 -19.46
C SER A 183 17.81 2.26 -18.24
N THR A 184 18.06 1.46 -17.22
CA THR A 184 18.72 1.88 -15.97
C THR A 184 19.50 0.72 -15.38
N ASP A 185 20.61 1.05 -14.74
CA ASP A 185 21.43 0.14 -13.93
C ASP A 185 21.06 0.15 -12.43
N LYS A 186 20.13 1.04 -12.05
CA LYS A 186 19.63 1.18 -10.69
C LYS A 186 18.12 1.16 -10.66
N ALA A 187 17.56 0.73 -9.52
CA ALA A 187 16.13 0.79 -9.31
C ALA A 187 15.63 2.25 -9.29
N LEU A 188 14.52 2.48 -9.96
CA LEU A 188 13.87 3.80 -10.03
C LEU A 188 12.46 3.72 -9.46
N ALA A 189 12.17 4.54 -8.46
CA ALA A 189 10.81 4.85 -8.08
C ALA A 189 10.24 5.92 -9.04
N CYS A 190 9.07 5.65 -9.58
CA CYS A 190 8.41 6.49 -10.57
C CYS A 190 6.97 6.76 -10.20
N LYS A 191 6.41 7.81 -10.78
CA LYS A 191 4.99 8.16 -10.65
C LYS A 191 4.38 8.40 -12.01
N LEU A 192 3.33 7.65 -12.34
CA LEU A 192 2.46 7.94 -13.49
C LEU A 192 1.38 8.94 -13.03
N ASN A 193 1.38 10.11 -13.63
CA ASN A 193 0.37 11.14 -13.41
C ASN A 193 -0.57 11.18 -14.61
N ILE A 194 -1.88 11.31 -14.32
CA ILE A 194 -2.93 11.39 -15.33
C ILE A 194 -3.83 12.56 -14.98
N SER A 195 -4.17 13.41 -15.93
CA SER A 195 -5.03 14.57 -15.71
C SER A 195 -5.88 14.91 -16.92
N ILE A 196 -7.03 15.51 -16.69
CA ILE A 196 -7.91 16.01 -17.75
C ILE A 196 -7.73 17.54 -17.82
N ALA A 197 -7.22 18.01 -18.94
CA ALA A 197 -6.88 19.42 -19.16
C ALA A 197 -8.07 20.35 -18.91
N GLY A 198 -7.82 21.48 -18.23
CA GLY A 198 -8.83 22.47 -17.92
C GLY A 198 -9.80 22.08 -16.80
N THR A 199 -9.52 20.99 -16.08
CA THR A 199 -10.33 20.50 -14.95
C THR A 199 -9.45 20.26 -13.72
N CYS A 200 -10.10 19.94 -12.59
CA CYS A 200 -9.39 19.46 -11.38
C CYS A 200 -9.17 17.94 -11.39
N TYR A 201 -9.73 17.21 -12.34
CA TYR A 201 -9.71 15.76 -12.36
C TYR A 201 -8.33 15.20 -12.72
N ARG A 202 -7.75 14.51 -11.79
CA ARG A 202 -6.41 13.90 -11.93
C ARG A 202 -6.30 12.66 -11.07
N ASN A 203 -5.32 11.82 -11.35
CA ASN A 203 -4.94 10.69 -10.54
C ASN A 203 -3.45 10.42 -10.68
N SER A 204 -2.86 9.68 -9.75
CA SER A 204 -1.46 9.30 -9.84
C SER A 204 -1.21 7.92 -9.24
N TYR A 205 -0.19 7.23 -9.77
CA TYR A 205 0.15 5.86 -9.40
C TYR A 205 1.66 5.72 -9.27
N SER A 206 2.10 5.13 -8.17
CA SER A 206 3.51 4.77 -8.01
C SER A 206 3.80 3.48 -8.75
N LEU A 207 4.97 3.40 -9.39
CA LEU A 207 5.50 2.20 -10.00
C LEU A 207 7.03 2.18 -9.88
N TRP A 208 7.61 1.01 -10.01
CA TRP A 208 9.05 0.82 -9.83
C TRP A 208 9.65 0.12 -11.04
N ILE A 209 10.80 0.62 -11.49
CA ILE A 209 11.56 0.07 -12.61
C ILE A 209 12.88 -0.46 -12.06
N TYR A 210 13.11 -1.75 -12.25
CA TYR A 210 14.32 -2.44 -11.81
C TYR A 210 15.23 -2.79 -12.97
N PRO A 211 16.54 -2.82 -12.78
CA PRO A 211 17.47 -3.34 -13.80
C PRO A 211 17.05 -4.73 -14.27
N ASP A 212 17.29 -5.06 -15.54
CA ASP A 212 17.11 -6.44 -16.03
C ASP A 212 18.20 -7.34 -15.43
N ILE A 213 17.78 -8.17 -14.49
CA ILE A 213 18.66 -8.95 -13.62
C ILE A 213 19.15 -10.26 -14.27
N LYS A 214 19.27 -10.32 -15.58
CA LYS A 214 20.00 -11.45 -16.20
C LYS A 214 21.44 -11.57 -15.70
N ALA A 215 21.91 -10.56 -15.00
CA ALA A 215 23.24 -10.46 -14.42
C ALA A 215 23.25 -10.44 -12.88
N LEU A 216 22.15 -10.74 -12.17
CA LEU A 216 22.24 -10.94 -10.76
C LEU A 216 22.99 -12.20 -10.48
N ALA A 217 24.11 -12.02 -10.05
CA ALA A 217 24.56 -12.73 -8.99
C ALA A 217 25.90 -13.25 -8.99
N VAL A 218 26.67 -12.46 -8.85
CA VAL A 218 27.74 -12.91 -7.96
C VAL A 218 27.35 -12.40 -6.57
N LEU A 219 26.63 -13.22 -5.77
CA LEU A 219 26.76 -13.10 -4.33
C LEU A 219 28.26 -13.00 -4.10
N ASN A 220 28.69 -11.90 -3.53
CA ASN A 220 30.09 -11.72 -3.18
C ASN A 220 30.53 -13.01 -2.47
N ASN A 221 31.65 -13.60 -2.85
CA ASN A 221 32.14 -14.87 -2.28
C ASN A 221 32.19 -14.90 -0.75
N ASP A 222 32.09 -13.73 -0.12
CA ASP A 222 32.09 -13.53 1.32
C ASP A 222 30.72 -13.78 1.99
N VAL A 223 29.63 -13.97 1.21
CA VAL A 223 28.29 -14.20 1.74
C VAL A 223 27.80 -15.58 1.33
N LYS A 224 27.50 -16.44 2.31
CA LYS A 224 26.90 -17.76 2.07
C LYS A 224 25.38 -17.73 2.21
N LEU A 225 24.71 -18.50 1.35
CA LEU A 225 23.28 -18.73 1.42
C LEU A 225 23.00 -20.04 2.17
N PHE A 226 22.13 -19.97 3.16
CA PHE A 226 21.66 -21.13 3.92
C PHE A 226 20.14 -21.27 3.78
N SER A 227 19.67 -22.48 3.55
CA SER A 227 18.25 -22.82 3.44
C SER A 227 17.60 -23.23 4.79
N GLN A 228 18.41 -23.42 5.82
CA GLN A 228 17.94 -23.81 7.15
C GLN A 228 18.89 -23.30 8.24
N TYR A 229 18.34 -23.12 9.44
CA TYR A 229 19.16 -22.89 10.62
C TYR A 229 19.88 -24.20 11.02
N SER A 230 21.19 -24.13 11.16
CA SER A 230 22.02 -25.33 11.41
C SER A 230 23.26 -24.94 12.19
N GLU A 231 23.90 -25.96 12.81
CA GLU A 231 25.19 -25.79 13.46
C GLU A 231 26.28 -25.27 12.49
N GLU A 232 26.20 -25.67 11.23
CA GLU A 232 27.11 -25.14 10.20
C GLU A 232 26.95 -23.63 10.05
N LEU A 233 25.70 -23.11 10.02
CA LEU A 233 25.44 -21.68 9.97
C LEU A 233 25.97 -20.98 11.21
N GLU A 234 25.72 -21.54 12.41
CA GLU A 234 26.22 -20.95 13.66
C GLU A 234 27.74 -20.86 13.67
N ASN A 235 28.41 -21.94 13.36
CA ASN A 235 29.88 -21.98 13.30
C ASN A 235 30.45 -21.01 12.27
N TYR A 236 29.76 -20.88 11.10
CA TYR A 236 30.15 -19.92 10.08
C TYR A 236 30.04 -18.46 10.54
N LEU A 237 28.95 -18.14 11.24
CA LEU A 237 28.75 -16.81 11.82
C LEU A 237 29.72 -16.52 12.98
N LEU A 238 29.96 -17.49 13.86
CA LEU A 238 30.94 -17.38 14.96
C LEU A 238 32.38 -17.15 14.44
N ALA A 239 32.68 -17.70 13.26
CA ALA A 239 33.96 -17.45 12.57
C ALA A 239 34.03 -16.08 11.87
N GLY A 240 33.00 -15.22 11.99
CA GLY A 240 32.93 -13.90 11.35
C GLY A 240 32.40 -13.92 9.92
N GLY A 241 31.83 -15.02 9.46
CA GLY A 241 31.21 -15.15 8.15
C GLY A 241 29.92 -14.34 8.04
N LYS A 242 29.57 -13.98 6.81
CA LYS A 242 28.30 -13.30 6.46
C LYS A 242 27.37 -14.30 5.81
N ALA A 243 26.14 -14.40 6.28
CA ALA A 243 25.16 -15.35 5.76
C ALA A 243 23.82 -14.70 5.44
N ILE A 244 23.17 -15.25 4.43
CA ILE A 244 21.75 -15.02 4.18
C ILE A 244 21.01 -16.32 4.48
N LEU A 245 20.08 -16.27 5.42
CA LEU A 245 19.20 -17.40 5.74
C LEU A 245 17.89 -17.24 4.96
N MET A 246 17.64 -18.13 4.00
CA MET A 246 16.42 -18.17 3.18
C MET A 246 15.75 -19.54 3.30
N PRO A 247 15.04 -19.80 4.40
CA PRO A 247 14.33 -21.05 4.58
C PRO A 247 13.10 -21.12 3.70
N ASP A 248 12.63 -22.33 3.44
CA ASP A 248 11.33 -22.53 2.85
C ASP A 248 10.25 -21.85 3.67
N LYS A 249 9.25 -21.27 2.99
CA LYS A 249 8.14 -20.52 3.60
C LYS A 249 7.49 -21.23 4.79
N ASN A 250 7.43 -22.55 4.77
CA ASN A 250 6.78 -23.35 5.81
C ASN A 250 7.78 -24.07 6.73
N ALA A 251 9.07 -23.77 6.66
CA ALA A 251 10.08 -24.45 7.46
C ALA A 251 9.92 -24.24 8.97
N TYR A 252 9.37 -23.08 9.36
CA TYR A 252 9.21 -22.69 10.77
C TYR A 252 7.77 -22.23 11.09
N PRO A 253 6.77 -23.11 11.01
CA PRO A 253 5.35 -22.71 11.09
C PRO A 253 4.93 -22.18 12.47
N GLN A 254 5.70 -22.48 13.53
CA GLN A 254 5.40 -21.99 14.88
C GLN A 254 6.09 -20.67 15.20
N GLN A 255 7.15 -20.32 14.46
CA GLN A 255 7.94 -19.11 14.63
C GLN A 255 7.62 -18.04 13.58
N THR A 256 6.70 -18.33 12.68
CA THR A 256 6.36 -17.44 11.58
C THR A 256 4.87 -17.20 11.49
N ILE A 257 4.49 -16.13 10.84
CA ILE A 257 3.10 -15.80 10.55
C ILE A 257 2.94 -15.60 9.03
N GLY A 258 1.81 -16.04 8.46
CA GLY A 258 1.60 -15.99 7.02
C GLY A 258 1.44 -14.59 6.46
N GLY A 259 1.63 -14.46 5.17
CA GLY A 259 1.67 -13.22 4.42
C GLY A 259 0.41 -12.36 4.45
N LEU A 260 0.56 -11.07 4.43
CA LEU A 260 -0.21 -10.11 5.19
C LEU A 260 -0.85 -8.97 4.38
N PHE A 261 -1.03 -9.11 3.06
CA PHE A 261 -1.91 -8.19 2.33
C PHE A 261 -3.34 -8.74 2.31
N THR A 262 -4.03 -8.62 3.44
CA THR A 262 -5.46 -8.97 3.56
C THR A 262 -6.23 -7.80 4.16
N SER A 263 -7.48 -7.62 3.81
CA SER A 263 -8.30 -6.45 4.19
C SER A 263 -9.30 -6.72 5.33
N ASP A 264 -9.25 -7.87 6.01
CA ASP A 264 -10.36 -8.41 6.81
C ASP A 264 -10.31 -8.12 8.30
N TYR A 265 -9.82 -6.98 8.82
CA TYR A 265 -9.55 -6.96 10.22
C TYR A 265 -9.71 -5.68 10.92
N TRP A 266 -10.65 -4.91 10.48
CA TRP A 266 -11.17 -3.82 11.28
C TRP A 266 -11.65 -4.31 12.67
N ASN A 267 -12.01 -5.58 12.82
CA ASN A 267 -12.24 -6.25 14.10
C ASN A 267 -11.62 -7.66 14.11
N TYR A 268 -10.32 -7.73 14.35
CA TYR A 268 -9.57 -8.99 14.34
C TYR A 268 -10.18 -10.06 15.27
N SER A 269 -10.61 -9.69 16.47
CA SER A 269 -11.19 -10.63 17.43
C SER A 269 -12.46 -11.28 16.89
N MET A 270 -13.31 -10.52 16.20
CA MET A 270 -14.53 -11.02 15.57
C MET A 270 -14.20 -11.98 14.42
N PHE A 271 -13.33 -11.57 13.51
CA PHE A 271 -12.94 -12.41 12.35
C PHE A 271 -12.21 -13.68 12.79
N LYS A 272 -11.38 -13.61 13.81
CA LYS A 272 -10.77 -14.77 14.44
C LYS A 272 -11.85 -15.74 14.93
N SER A 273 -12.80 -15.27 15.72
CA SER A 273 -13.89 -16.10 16.26
C SER A 273 -14.75 -16.71 15.16
N ILE A 274 -15.06 -15.94 14.10
CA ILE A 274 -15.80 -16.45 12.93
C ILE A 274 -15.02 -17.59 12.24
N SER A 275 -13.72 -17.41 12.03
CA SER A 275 -12.87 -18.45 11.42
C SER A 275 -12.77 -19.70 12.28
N GLU A 276 -12.55 -19.55 13.58
CA GLU A 276 -12.47 -20.65 14.53
C GLU A 276 -13.80 -21.44 14.57
N ASN A 277 -14.94 -20.74 14.67
CA ASN A 277 -16.26 -21.37 14.66
C ASN A 277 -16.56 -22.08 13.33
N ALA A 278 -16.08 -21.54 12.23
CA ALA A 278 -16.23 -22.15 10.89
C ALA A 278 -15.17 -23.23 10.61
N LYS A 279 -14.28 -23.52 11.56
CA LYS A 279 -13.13 -24.45 11.40
C LYS A 279 -12.25 -24.10 10.20
N LYS A 280 -12.07 -22.82 9.92
CA LYS A 280 -11.20 -22.29 8.87
C LYS A 280 -9.91 -21.76 9.49
N PRO A 281 -8.82 -21.72 8.72
CA PRO A 281 -7.59 -21.07 9.20
C PRO A 281 -7.88 -19.62 9.61
N VAL A 282 -7.34 -19.22 10.75
CA VAL A 282 -7.42 -17.83 11.21
C VAL A 282 -6.48 -16.98 10.37
N SER A 283 -6.99 -15.91 9.76
CA SER A 283 -6.12 -14.93 9.11
C SER A 283 -5.27 -14.22 10.18
N PRO A 284 -3.97 -14.07 9.95
CA PRO A 284 -3.11 -13.34 10.89
C PRO A 284 -3.44 -11.83 10.99
N GLY A 285 -4.37 -11.35 10.19
CA GLY A 285 -4.66 -9.94 10.06
C GLY A 285 -3.68 -9.25 9.11
N THR A 286 -3.99 -8.03 8.68
CA THR A 286 -3.04 -7.25 7.89
C THR A 286 -2.18 -6.42 8.77
N MET A 287 -0.95 -6.47 8.50
CA MET A 287 -0.05 -5.50 9.07
C MET A 287 0.79 -4.92 7.96
N GLY A 288 0.70 -3.62 7.77
CA GLY A 288 1.72 -2.92 7.04
C GLY A 288 3.07 -3.16 7.74
N LEU A 289 4.12 -3.29 6.96
CA LEU A 289 5.46 -3.32 7.52
C LEU A 289 5.84 -1.89 7.92
N LEU A 290 6.47 -1.75 9.08
CA LEU A 290 7.26 -0.57 9.40
C LEU A 290 8.67 -0.82 8.88
N ILE A 291 9.14 0.06 8.01
CA ILE A 291 10.39 -0.11 7.28
C ILE A 291 11.35 1.03 7.65
N ASP A 292 12.58 0.70 7.98
CA ASP A 292 13.65 1.69 8.03
C ASP A 292 14.19 1.91 6.60
N ALA A 293 13.54 2.78 5.87
CA ALA A 293 13.87 3.07 4.47
C ALA A 293 15.29 3.63 4.26
N LYS A 294 16.00 4.00 5.34
CA LYS A 294 17.38 4.48 5.29
C LYS A 294 18.40 3.38 5.54
N HIS A 295 17.94 2.17 5.84
CA HIS A 295 18.85 1.06 6.05
C HIS A 295 19.58 0.70 4.75
N PRO A 296 20.89 0.48 4.74
CA PRO A 296 21.67 0.18 3.52
C PRO A 296 21.17 -1.00 2.69
N LEU A 297 20.40 -1.91 3.30
CA LEU A 297 19.74 -3.01 2.59
C LEU A 297 18.83 -2.51 1.46
N PHE A 298 18.33 -1.29 1.57
CA PHE A 298 17.37 -0.71 0.62
C PHE A 298 17.99 0.28 -0.38
N ASP A 299 19.32 0.38 -0.44
CA ASP A 299 20.00 1.29 -1.37
C ASP A 299 19.63 1.00 -2.85
N GLU A 300 19.38 -0.27 -3.18
CA GLU A 300 18.95 -0.72 -4.51
C GLU A 300 17.46 -1.13 -4.54
N PHE A 301 16.71 -0.81 -3.48
CA PHE A 301 15.27 -1.06 -3.37
C PHE A 301 14.57 0.19 -2.82
N PRO A 302 14.31 1.20 -3.66
CA PRO A 302 13.72 2.46 -3.21
C PRO A 302 12.34 2.21 -2.60
N THR A 303 12.22 2.48 -1.31
CA THR A 303 11.02 2.19 -0.53
C THR A 303 10.72 3.32 0.46
N GLU A 304 9.46 3.43 0.82
CA GLU A 304 8.99 4.31 1.89
C GLU A 304 9.09 3.60 3.25
N THR A 305 8.70 4.29 4.31
CA THR A 305 8.70 3.74 5.68
C THR A 305 7.59 2.71 5.93
N HIS A 306 6.84 2.35 4.91
CA HIS A 306 5.74 1.39 4.95
C HIS A 306 5.75 0.49 3.71
N SER A 307 5.09 -0.67 3.82
CA SER A 307 4.88 -1.55 2.66
C SER A 307 3.91 -0.90 1.67
N ASN A 308 4.31 -0.92 0.40
CA ASN A 308 3.53 -0.47 -0.76
C ASN A 308 3.38 -1.62 -1.76
N TRP A 309 2.91 -1.35 -2.98
CA TRP A 309 2.63 -2.41 -3.95
C TRP A 309 3.85 -3.19 -4.44
N GLN A 310 5.06 -2.62 -4.42
CA GLN A 310 6.27 -3.38 -4.76
C GLN A 310 6.58 -4.50 -3.75
N TRP A 311 6.13 -4.36 -2.50
CA TRP A 311 6.29 -5.36 -1.45
C TRP A 311 5.35 -6.56 -1.60
N TRP A 312 4.37 -6.47 -2.47
CA TRP A 312 3.35 -7.51 -2.62
C TRP A 312 3.93 -8.92 -2.79
N ALA A 313 4.82 -9.08 -3.77
CA ALA A 313 5.42 -10.39 -4.06
C ALA A 313 6.25 -10.91 -2.87
N ALA A 314 7.05 -10.05 -2.23
CA ALA A 314 7.86 -10.40 -1.08
C ALA A 314 6.97 -10.85 0.10
N VAL A 315 5.98 -10.04 0.46
CA VAL A 315 5.09 -10.31 1.61
C VAL A 315 4.20 -11.54 1.37
N LYS A 316 3.66 -11.72 0.17
CA LYS A 316 2.81 -12.89 -0.16
C LYS A 316 3.58 -14.20 -0.20
N ASN A 317 4.86 -14.16 -0.54
CA ASN A 317 5.70 -15.33 -0.68
C ASN A 317 6.63 -15.60 0.50
N SER A 318 6.55 -14.79 1.56
CA SER A 318 7.32 -14.96 2.78
C SER A 318 6.43 -15.11 4.01
N ASN A 319 6.99 -15.61 5.08
CA ASN A 319 6.37 -15.63 6.39
C ASN A 319 7.30 -14.86 7.35
N PRO A 320 6.91 -13.67 7.82
CA PRO A 320 7.67 -12.95 8.84
C PRO A 320 7.92 -13.78 10.10
N LEU A 321 9.12 -13.70 10.63
CA LEU A 321 9.47 -14.29 11.91
C LEU A 321 8.81 -13.52 13.06
N ILE A 322 8.34 -14.25 14.05
CA ILE A 322 7.90 -13.68 15.33
C ILE A 322 9.15 -13.61 16.21
N LEU A 323 9.56 -12.39 16.53
CA LEU A 323 10.69 -12.11 17.42
C LEU A 323 10.09 -11.72 18.77
N ASP A 324 10.19 -12.58 19.76
CA ASP A 324 9.77 -12.33 21.15
C ASP A 324 10.98 -11.97 22.02
#